data_cbdba1ffb5b980c26b5fa34b4db03f0c
#
_entry.id   cbdba1ffb5b980c26b5fa34b4db03f0c
#
_cell.length_a   1.000
_cell.length_b   1.000
_cell.length_c   1.000
_cell.angle_alpha   90.00
_cell.angle_beta   90.00
_cell.angle_gamma   90.00
#
_symmetry.space_group_name_H-M   'P 1'
#
loop_
_entity.id
_entity.type
_entity.pdbx_description
1 polymer ?
#
loop_
_entity_poly.entity_id
_entity_poly.type
_entity_poly.pdbx_seq_one_letter_code
_entity_poly.pdbx_strand_id
1 'polypeptide(L)'
;MTQRREEHWSTHDEDALDWHERITKDVIRAITLRRKDLGLSAQDVADETGNLGYEVPRNVIANWESGRRKTITIPELIVVAEALDVAPVELLFSPALGGWVDYLPELSHPRWSALTHFTGEDRRSIGMYRLRLYREHARIWQELQEEHHDAFQLEFKFFQQEWPPGPKEKRDAFVAAIRERLQPVRAQLREIGLEVPHLAPSLDFLDAELPPLNTDTDLEDE
;
A
#
# COMPACT_ATOMS: atom_id res chain seq x y z
N MET A 1 -26.34 -3.33 -23.63
CA MET A 1 -25.77 -2.21 -24.40
C MET A 1 -24.26 -2.40 -24.43
N THR A 2 -23.77 -2.92 -25.55
CA THR A 2 -22.35 -3.24 -25.77
C THR A 2 -21.65 -1.91 -26.05
N GLN A 3 -20.86 -1.43 -25.08
CA GLN A 3 -19.96 -0.30 -25.33
C GLN A 3 -18.91 -0.76 -26.34
N ARG A 4 -18.95 -0.10 -27.47
CA ARG A 4 -17.99 -0.22 -28.55
C ARG A 4 -16.62 0.06 -27.97
N ARG A 5 -15.73 -0.96 -28.02
CA ARG A 5 -14.29 -0.85 -27.76
C ARG A 5 -13.77 0.22 -28.72
N GLU A 6 -13.51 1.42 -28.24
CA GLU A 6 -12.79 2.41 -29.04
C GLU A 6 -11.39 1.87 -29.25
N GLU A 7 -11.05 1.72 -30.51
CA GLU A 7 -9.77 1.26 -31.01
C GLU A 7 -8.66 2.17 -30.46
N HIS A 8 -8.06 1.75 -29.34
CA HIS A 8 -6.87 2.39 -28.85
C HIS A 8 -5.67 1.57 -29.27
N TRP A 9 -5.19 1.88 -30.49
CA TRP A 9 -3.94 1.49 -31.16
C TRP A 9 -2.96 0.76 -30.27
N SER A 10 -2.70 -0.47 -30.55
CA SER A 10 -1.45 -1.12 -30.25
C SER A 10 -0.59 -1.06 -31.51
N THR A 11 0.67 -0.76 -31.36
CA THR A 11 1.61 -1.04 -32.42
C THR A 11 1.66 -2.55 -32.59
N HIS A 12 1.69 -3.07 -33.81
CA HIS A 12 1.63 -4.51 -34.13
C HIS A 12 2.60 -5.40 -33.33
N ASP A 13 3.67 -4.83 -32.76
CA ASP A 13 4.63 -5.54 -31.91
C ASP A 13 4.14 -5.74 -30.46
N GLU A 14 3.20 -4.94 -29.96
CA GLU A 14 2.69 -5.08 -28.59
C GLU A 14 1.59 -6.14 -28.49
N ASP A 15 0.81 -6.36 -29.56
CA ASP A 15 -0.20 -7.40 -29.63
C ASP A 15 0.38 -8.83 -29.62
N ALA A 16 1.66 -8.98 -29.99
CA ALA A 16 2.36 -10.26 -30.00
C ALA A 16 2.93 -10.65 -28.62
N LEU A 17 2.96 -9.73 -27.64
CA LEU A 17 3.47 -10.01 -26.31
C LEU A 17 2.40 -10.66 -25.44
N ASP A 18 2.80 -11.64 -24.64
CA ASP A 18 1.96 -12.18 -23.59
C ASP A 18 1.64 -11.09 -22.54
N TRP A 19 0.48 -11.21 -21.88
CA TRP A 19 0.05 -10.25 -20.88
C TRP A 19 1.13 -9.95 -19.82
N HIS A 20 1.83 -10.99 -19.32
CA HIS A 20 2.89 -10.79 -18.33
C HIS A 20 4.07 -9.98 -18.87
N GLU A 21 4.38 -10.09 -20.16
CA GLU A 21 5.40 -9.27 -20.81
C GLU A 21 4.94 -7.82 -20.98
N ARG A 22 3.66 -7.59 -21.32
CA ARG A 22 3.10 -6.24 -21.45
C ARG A 22 3.12 -5.48 -20.13
N ILE A 23 2.62 -6.10 -19.04
CA ILE A 23 2.64 -5.45 -17.73
C ILE A 23 4.07 -5.23 -17.23
N THR A 24 4.98 -6.18 -17.45
CA THR A 24 6.40 -6.02 -17.07
C THR A 24 7.07 -4.91 -17.86
N LYS A 25 6.77 -4.79 -19.16
CA LYS A 25 7.28 -3.71 -20.00
C LYS A 25 6.83 -2.33 -19.49
N ASP A 26 5.59 -2.21 -19.05
CA ASP A 26 5.07 -0.98 -18.45
C ASP A 26 5.76 -0.61 -17.16
N VAL A 27 6.01 -1.59 -16.29
CA VAL A 27 6.78 -1.39 -15.05
C VAL A 27 8.20 -0.90 -15.37
N ILE A 28 8.87 -1.53 -16.31
CA ILE A 28 10.23 -1.14 -16.74
C ILE A 28 10.24 0.29 -17.31
N ARG A 29 9.21 0.65 -18.09
CA ARG A 29 9.05 2.02 -18.62
C ARG A 29 8.86 3.04 -17.48
N ALA A 30 8.05 2.71 -16.46
CA ALA A 30 7.84 3.56 -15.30
C ALA A 30 9.13 3.76 -14.50
N ILE A 31 9.88 2.68 -14.23
CA ILE A 31 11.21 2.73 -13.60
C ILE A 31 12.17 3.63 -14.40
N THR A 32 12.24 3.41 -15.72
CA THR A 32 13.13 4.18 -16.60
C THR A 32 12.77 5.65 -16.63
N LEU A 33 11.47 5.97 -16.70
CA LEU A 33 10.98 7.35 -16.69
C LEU A 33 11.37 8.02 -15.36
N ARG A 34 11.02 7.42 -14.22
CA ARG A 34 11.29 7.99 -12.91
C ARG A 34 12.79 8.18 -12.66
N ARG A 35 13.61 7.18 -13.01
CA ARG A 35 15.06 7.31 -12.93
C ARG A 35 15.59 8.52 -13.68
N LYS A 36 15.10 8.72 -14.93
CA LYS A 36 15.50 9.86 -15.78
C LYS A 36 15.00 11.19 -15.21
N ASP A 37 13.80 11.24 -14.67
CA ASP A 37 13.23 12.44 -14.04
C ASP A 37 14.08 12.89 -12.85
N LEU A 38 14.65 11.92 -12.10
CA LEU A 38 15.58 12.18 -11.00
C LEU A 38 17.02 12.48 -11.49
N GLY A 39 17.30 12.37 -12.78
CA GLY A 39 18.66 12.55 -13.34
C GLY A 39 19.65 11.43 -12.96
N LEU A 40 19.16 10.29 -12.48
CA LEU A 40 19.98 9.18 -12.03
C LEU A 40 20.48 8.32 -13.19
N SER A 41 21.71 7.81 -13.09
CA SER A 41 22.21 6.76 -13.98
C SER A 41 21.75 5.37 -13.50
N ALA A 42 21.90 4.35 -14.35
CA ALA A 42 21.64 2.96 -13.91
C ALA A 42 22.63 2.49 -12.82
N GLN A 43 23.81 3.11 -12.73
CA GLN A 43 24.76 2.82 -11.66
C GLN A 43 24.28 3.43 -10.33
N ASP A 44 23.78 4.67 -10.34
CA ASP A 44 23.28 5.32 -9.12
C ASP A 44 22.15 4.51 -8.49
N VAL A 45 21.24 3.98 -9.32
CA VAL A 45 20.15 3.10 -8.82
C VAL A 45 20.71 1.76 -8.29
N ALA A 46 21.72 1.18 -8.95
CA ALA A 46 22.36 -0.05 -8.45
C ALA A 46 23.04 0.18 -7.10
N ASP A 47 23.76 1.28 -6.94
CA ASP A 47 24.44 1.65 -5.71
C ASP A 47 23.43 1.89 -4.58
N GLU A 48 22.31 2.61 -4.87
CA GLU A 48 21.28 2.87 -3.87
C GLU A 48 20.53 1.61 -3.45
N THR A 49 20.19 0.72 -4.38
CA THR A 49 19.59 -0.58 -4.01
C THR A 49 20.56 -1.43 -3.16
N GLY A 50 21.87 -1.32 -3.39
CA GLY A 50 22.91 -1.93 -2.54
C GLY A 50 22.92 -1.34 -1.13
N ASN A 51 22.83 -0.01 -0.99
CA ASN A 51 22.73 0.68 0.29
C ASN A 51 21.49 0.25 1.10
N LEU A 52 20.39 -0.07 0.42
CA LEU A 52 19.15 -0.60 1.01
C LEU A 52 19.26 -2.09 1.38
N GLY A 53 20.39 -2.74 1.12
CA GLY A 53 20.66 -4.13 1.51
C GLY A 53 20.25 -5.20 0.49
N TYR A 54 19.78 -4.82 -0.69
CA TYR A 54 19.47 -5.75 -1.78
C TYR A 54 19.89 -5.15 -3.12
N GLU A 55 21.12 -5.41 -3.53
CA GLU A 55 21.68 -4.87 -4.76
C GLU A 55 20.93 -5.40 -6.01
N VAL A 56 20.43 -4.49 -6.84
CA VAL A 56 20.01 -4.76 -8.21
C VAL A 56 21.14 -4.31 -9.12
N PRO A 57 21.97 -5.23 -9.66
CA PRO A 57 23.16 -4.85 -10.41
C PRO A 57 22.86 -3.95 -11.61
N ARG A 58 23.78 -3.03 -11.93
CA ARG A 58 23.66 -2.12 -13.07
C ARG A 58 23.31 -2.83 -14.40
N ASN A 59 23.90 -4.01 -14.62
CA ASN A 59 23.61 -4.79 -15.83
C ASN A 59 22.17 -5.32 -15.89
N VAL A 60 21.54 -5.59 -14.74
CA VAL A 60 20.12 -5.97 -14.66
C VAL A 60 19.25 -4.79 -15.09
N ILE A 61 19.49 -3.59 -14.54
CA ILE A 61 18.78 -2.37 -14.91
C ILE A 61 18.95 -2.07 -16.39
N ALA A 62 20.16 -2.14 -16.91
CA ALA A 62 20.44 -1.93 -18.34
C ALA A 62 19.79 -3.00 -19.24
N ASN A 63 19.65 -4.23 -18.76
CA ASN A 63 18.96 -5.30 -19.50
C ASN A 63 17.45 -5.10 -19.50
N TRP A 64 16.85 -4.55 -18.44
CA TRP A 64 15.46 -4.11 -18.46
C TRP A 64 15.24 -3.02 -19.52
N GLU A 65 16.03 -1.95 -19.47
CA GLU A 65 15.89 -0.80 -20.37
C GLU A 65 16.11 -1.16 -21.85
N SER A 66 16.98 -2.14 -22.12
CA SER A 66 17.21 -2.65 -23.48
C SER A 66 16.23 -3.74 -23.93
N GLY A 67 15.30 -4.16 -23.06
CA GLY A 67 14.34 -5.24 -23.35
C GLY A 67 14.94 -6.65 -23.38
N ARG A 68 16.21 -6.83 -22.99
CA ARG A 68 16.87 -8.15 -22.92
C ARG A 68 16.35 -8.99 -21.76
N ARG A 69 15.97 -8.35 -20.67
CA ARG A 69 15.33 -9.00 -19.54
C ARG A 69 13.88 -8.52 -19.44
N LYS A 70 12.95 -9.46 -19.58
CA LYS A 70 11.51 -9.23 -19.61
C LYS A 70 10.81 -9.63 -18.30
N THR A 71 11.58 -9.74 -17.22
CA THR A 71 11.06 -10.15 -15.91
C THR A 71 11.59 -9.23 -14.83
N ILE A 72 10.75 -8.93 -13.86
CA ILE A 72 11.08 -8.25 -12.62
C ILE A 72 10.50 -9.06 -11.47
N THR A 73 11.26 -9.28 -10.41
CA THR A 73 10.78 -9.96 -9.21
C THR A 73 10.18 -8.95 -8.23
N ILE A 74 9.34 -9.44 -7.31
CA ILE A 74 8.75 -8.58 -6.26
C ILE A 74 9.83 -7.88 -5.42
N PRO A 75 10.91 -8.58 -4.94
CA PRO A 75 11.98 -7.90 -4.22
C PRO A 75 12.67 -6.81 -5.05
N GLU A 76 12.93 -7.06 -6.32
CA GLU A 76 13.52 -6.06 -7.22
C GLU A 76 12.61 -4.84 -7.39
N LEU A 77 11.30 -5.06 -7.55
CA LEU A 77 10.32 -3.98 -7.66
C LEU A 77 10.30 -3.11 -6.39
N ILE A 78 10.28 -3.75 -5.21
CA ILE A 78 10.20 -3.04 -3.93
C ILE A 78 11.46 -2.20 -3.71
N VAL A 79 12.64 -2.79 -3.85
CA VAL A 79 13.89 -2.09 -3.56
C VAL A 79 14.18 -0.98 -4.58
N VAL A 80 13.82 -1.17 -5.86
CA VAL A 80 13.96 -0.14 -6.89
C VAL A 80 12.97 1.00 -6.68
N ALA A 81 11.75 0.71 -6.22
CA ALA A 81 10.79 1.75 -5.88
C ALA A 81 11.29 2.63 -4.73
N GLU A 82 11.86 2.01 -3.68
CA GLU A 82 12.48 2.73 -2.57
C GLU A 82 13.68 3.58 -3.04
N ALA A 83 14.58 3.00 -3.84
CA ALA A 83 15.73 3.71 -4.41
C ALA A 83 15.34 4.90 -5.32
N LEU A 84 14.14 4.87 -5.89
CA LEU A 84 13.60 5.93 -6.75
C LEU A 84 12.64 6.88 -6.02
N ASP A 85 12.46 6.70 -4.71
CA ASP A 85 11.53 7.48 -3.87
C ASP A 85 10.12 7.53 -4.48
N VAL A 86 9.53 6.35 -4.71
CA VAL A 86 8.15 6.20 -5.18
C VAL A 86 7.49 4.97 -4.54
N ALA A 87 6.17 5.01 -4.39
CA ALA A 87 5.44 3.82 -3.97
C ALA A 87 5.54 2.71 -5.04
N PRO A 88 5.78 1.42 -4.68
CA PRO A 88 5.86 0.32 -5.66
C PRO A 88 4.63 0.23 -6.57
N VAL A 89 3.45 0.58 -6.08
CA VAL A 89 2.21 0.59 -6.87
C VAL A 89 2.23 1.62 -7.99
N GLU A 90 2.97 2.73 -7.83
CA GLU A 90 3.14 3.73 -8.87
C GLU A 90 4.02 3.23 -10.02
N LEU A 91 4.91 2.28 -9.77
CA LEU A 91 5.66 1.61 -10.83
C LEU A 91 4.80 0.57 -11.55
N LEU A 92 3.90 -0.12 -10.85
CA LEU A 92 2.99 -1.10 -11.44
C LEU A 92 1.96 -0.46 -12.38
N PHE A 93 1.34 0.63 -11.95
CA PHE A 93 0.24 1.29 -12.65
C PHE A 93 0.50 2.78 -12.83
N SER A 94 1.71 3.12 -13.31
CA SER A 94 2.20 4.50 -13.36
C SER A 94 1.25 5.46 -14.07
N PRO A 95 0.65 6.42 -13.33
CA PRO A 95 -0.16 7.47 -13.97
C PRO A 95 0.66 8.34 -14.94
N ALA A 96 1.99 8.46 -14.72
CA ALA A 96 2.89 9.25 -15.56
C ALA A 96 3.01 8.70 -16.98
N LEU A 97 2.74 7.42 -17.20
CA LEU A 97 2.71 6.82 -18.55
C LEU A 97 1.44 7.16 -19.32
N GLY A 98 0.39 7.67 -18.65
CA GLY A 98 -0.90 7.99 -19.26
C GLY A 98 -1.64 6.77 -19.83
N GLY A 99 -2.84 7.00 -20.37
CA GLY A 99 -3.61 5.97 -21.07
C GLY A 99 -4.10 4.81 -20.19
N TRP A 100 -4.13 3.63 -20.79
CA TRP A 100 -4.69 2.41 -20.22
C TRP A 100 -3.57 1.40 -19.88
N VAL A 101 -3.88 0.45 -19.02
CA VAL A 101 -3.03 -0.70 -18.70
C VAL A 101 -3.87 -1.98 -18.72
N ASP A 102 -3.30 -3.06 -19.18
CA ASP A 102 -3.93 -4.39 -19.13
C ASP A 102 -3.81 -4.92 -17.68
N TYR A 103 -4.81 -4.61 -16.87
CA TYR A 103 -4.87 -5.04 -15.48
C TYR A 103 -4.95 -6.58 -15.35
N LEU A 104 -5.70 -7.20 -16.25
CA LEU A 104 -5.76 -8.65 -16.46
C LEU A 104 -5.63 -8.94 -17.97
N PRO A 105 -5.41 -10.18 -18.38
CA PRO A 105 -5.21 -10.54 -19.80
C PRO A 105 -6.24 -9.94 -20.76
N GLU A 106 -7.50 -9.87 -20.33
CA GLU A 106 -8.62 -9.37 -21.17
C GLU A 106 -9.34 -8.16 -20.55
N LEU A 107 -8.74 -7.54 -19.53
CA LEU A 107 -9.33 -6.43 -18.80
C LEU A 107 -8.36 -5.26 -18.69
N SER A 108 -8.61 -4.22 -19.45
CA SER A 108 -7.84 -2.98 -19.37
C SER A 108 -8.56 -1.92 -18.55
N HIS A 109 -7.80 -1.15 -17.83
CA HIS A 109 -8.26 -0.01 -17.02
C HIS A 109 -7.46 1.25 -17.34
N PRO A 110 -8.05 2.45 -17.18
CA PRO A 110 -7.24 3.66 -17.01
C PRO A 110 -6.25 3.44 -15.86
N ARG A 111 -5.00 3.87 -16.01
CA ARG A 111 -3.93 3.58 -15.01
C ARG A 111 -4.28 3.99 -13.60
N TRP A 112 -4.92 5.15 -13.44
CA TRP A 112 -5.40 5.57 -12.13
C TRP A 112 -6.46 4.61 -11.55
N SER A 113 -7.39 4.14 -12.37
CA SER A 113 -8.38 3.16 -11.91
C SER A 113 -7.76 1.81 -11.58
N ALA A 114 -6.75 1.36 -12.32
CA ALA A 114 -5.99 0.15 -12.01
C ALA A 114 -5.26 0.29 -10.66
N LEU A 115 -4.63 1.44 -10.41
CA LEU A 115 -3.96 1.75 -9.16
C LEU A 115 -4.94 1.70 -7.99
N THR A 116 -6.04 2.43 -8.05
CA THR A 116 -7.04 2.47 -6.97
C THR A 116 -7.74 1.14 -6.76
N HIS A 117 -7.93 0.35 -7.82
CA HIS A 117 -8.43 -1.00 -7.72
C HIS A 117 -7.44 -1.93 -7.01
N PHE A 118 -6.17 -1.90 -7.42
CA PHE A 118 -5.11 -2.71 -6.82
C PHE A 118 -4.88 -2.39 -5.34
N THR A 119 -4.93 -1.11 -4.99
CA THR A 119 -4.79 -0.66 -3.60
C THR A 119 -6.06 -0.85 -2.76
N GLY A 120 -7.17 -1.31 -3.35
CA GLY A 120 -8.43 -1.55 -2.63
C GLY A 120 -9.19 -0.27 -2.25
N GLU A 121 -8.95 0.82 -2.95
CA GLU A 121 -9.71 2.08 -2.80
C GLU A 121 -11.01 2.06 -3.60
N ASP A 122 -11.09 1.24 -4.64
CA ASP A 122 -12.32 1.05 -5.40
C ASP A 122 -13.36 0.31 -4.53
N ARG A 123 -14.48 0.99 -4.27
CA ARG A 123 -15.54 0.49 -3.37
C ARG A 123 -16.33 -0.70 -3.94
N ARG A 124 -16.08 -1.12 -5.18
CA ARG A 124 -16.88 -2.14 -5.87
C ARG A 124 -16.50 -3.58 -5.49
N SER A 125 -15.37 -3.79 -4.81
CA SER A 125 -14.94 -5.14 -4.44
C SER A 125 -15.21 -5.44 -2.96
N ILE A 126 -16.00 -6.48 -2.70
CA ILE A 126 -16.27 -6.99 -1.35
C ILE A 126 -14.97 -7.50 -0.70
N GLY A 127 -14.09 -8.16 -1.46
CA GLY A 127 -12.80 -8.68 -0.97
C GLY A 127 -11.85 -7.60 -0.44
N MET A 128 -12.08 -6.33 -0.76
CA MET A 128 -11.26 -5.21 -0.28
C MET A 128 -11.77 -4.58 1.02
N TYR A 129 -12.86 -5.12 1.60
CA TYR A 129 -13.44 -4.62 2.85
C TYR A 129 -12.43 -4.65 4.01
N ARG A 130 -11.63 -5.73 4.11
CA ARG A 130 -10.58 -5.90 5.12
C ARG A 130 -9.56 -4.75 5.10
N LEU A 131 -9.04 -4.45 3.92
CA LEU A 131 -8.04 -3.38 3.75
C LEU A 131 -8.63 -2.00 4.04
N ARG A 132 -9.91 -1.78 3.71
CA ARG A 132 -10.61 -0.53 4.06
C ARG A 132 -10.74 -0.33 5.56
N LEU A 133 -11.03 -1.38 6.33
CA LEU A 133 -11.09 -1.29 7.78
C LEU A 133 -9.72 -0.93 8.39
N TYR A 134 -8.63 -1.53 7.90
CA TYR A 134 -7.29 -1.15 8.34
C TYR A 134 -6.95 0.31 8.02
N ARG A 135 -7.33 0.79 6.84
CA ARG A 135 -7.14 2.20 6.47
C ARG A 135 -7.99 3.15 7.30
N GLU A 136 -9.23 2.79 7.54
CA GLU A 136 -10.13 3.56 8.40
C GLU A 136 -9.57 3.62 9.84
N HIS A 137 -9.10 2.49 10.36
CA HIS A 137 -8.39 2.44 11.64
C HIS A 137 -7.19 3.38 11.65
N ALA A 138 -6.31 3.30 10.64
CA ALA A 138 -5.12 4.12 10.56
C ALA A 138 -5.46 5.63 10.47
N ARG A 139 -6.46 5.99 9.67
CA ARG A 139 -6.93 7.37 9.51
C ARG A 139 -7.47 7.94 10.83
N ILE A 140 -8.37 7.21 11.48
CA ILE A 140 -8.95 7.65 12.77
C ILE A 140 -7.85 7.75 13.83
N TRP A 141 -6.92 6.79 13.87
CA TRP A 141 -5.81 6.79 14.81
C TRP A 141 -4.91 8.02 14.61
N GLN A 142 -4.58 8.37 13.39
CA GLN A 142 -3.80 9.56 13.08
C GLN A 142 -4.53 10.83 13.49
N GLU A 143 -5.83 10.98 13.17
CA GLU A 143 -6.64 12.11 13.59
C GLU A 143 -6.66 12.27 15.11
N LEU A 144 -6.83 11.19 15.85
CA LEU A 144 -6.82 11.19 17.32
C LEU A 144 -5.46 11.61 17.90
N GLN A 145 -4.36 11.18 17.26
CA GLN A 145 -3.01 11.61 17.65
C GLN A 145 -2.78 13.10 17.44
N GLU A 146 -3.31 13.66 16.37
CA GLU A 146 -3.22 15.09 16.07
C GLU A 146 -4.11 15.91 17.00
N GLU A 147 -5.37 15.52 17.18
CA GLU A 147 -6.35 16.19 18.05
C GLU A 147 -5.93 16.17 19.53
N HIS A 148 -5.31 15.08 19.98
CA HIS A 148 -4.89 14.85 21.35
C HIS A 148 -3.37 14.76 21.51
N HIS A 149 -2.64 15.57 20.73
CA HIS A 149 -1.18 15.50 20.63
C HIS A 149 -0.46 15.45 21.99
N ASP A 150 -0.84 16.31 22.92
CA ASP A 150 -0.23 16.36 24.26
C ASP A 150 -0.41 15.04 25.04
N ALA A 151 -1.63 14.47 24.99
CA ALA A 151 -1.93 13.20 25.66
C ALA A 151 -1.17 12.05 24.98
N PHE A 152 -1.14 12.02 23.65
CA PHE A 152 -0.41 11.02 22.87
C PHE A 152 1.10 11.06 23.14
N GLN A 153 1.72 12.25 23.17
CA GLN A 153 3.15 12.40 23.47
C GLN A 153 3.51 11.90 24.87
N LEU A 154 2.60 12.07 25.83
CA LEU A 154 2.79 11.53 27.18
C LEU A 154 2.72 10.00 27.20
N GLU A 155 1.78 9.37 26.46
CA GLU A 155 1.70 7.93 26.31
C GLU A 155 2.99 7.33 25.71
N PHE A 156 3.60 8.02 24.75
CA PHE A 156 4.79 7.53 24.07
C PHE A 156 6.09 7.73 24.87
N LYS A 157 6.21 8.82 25.62
CA LYS A 157 7.43 9.15 26.38
C LYS A 157 7.62 8.29 27.62
N PHE A 158 6.56 7.73 28.16
CA PHE A 158 6.58 7.03 29.44
C PHE A 158 6.32 5.53 29.33
N PHE A 159 6.73 4.96 28.24
CA PHE A 159 6.61 3.53 27.92
C PHE A 159 7.13 2.56 29.00
N GLN A 160 7.91 3.03 29.97
CA GLN A 160 8.53 2.21 31.04
C GLN A 160 8.25 2.67 32.47
N GLN A 161 7.44 3.69 32.68
CA GLN A 161 7.15 4.18 34.03
C GLN A 161 5.65 4.42 34.22
N GLU A 162 5.20 4.28 35.49
CA GLU A 162 3.87 4.70 35.87
C GLU A 162 3.60 6.13 35.36
N TRP A 163 2.43 6.33 34.77
CA TRP A 163 1.98 7.58 34.20
C TRP A 163 2.31 8.80 35.09
N PRO A 164 3.11 9.76 34.64
CA PRO A 164 3.33 10.97 35.40
C PRO A 164 2.03 11.78 35.49
N PRO A 165 1.83 12.62 36.48
CA PRO A 165 0.65 13.42 36.66
C PRO A 165 0.58 14.53 35.59
N GLY A 166 0.27 14.12 34.34
CA GLY A 166 -0.32 15.02 33.36
C GLY A 166 -1.78 15.29 33.75
N PRO A 167 -2.44 16.27 33.16
CA PRO A 167 -3.84 16.50 33.46
C PRO A 167 -4.64 15.26 33.09
N LYS A 168 -5.10 14.55 34.11
CA LYS A 168 -5.93 13.32 33.99
C LYS A 168 -7.07 13.52 32.98
N GLU A 169 -7.64 14.73 32.97
CA GLU A 169 -8.71 15.14 32.08
C GLU A 169 -8.34 14.99 30.58
N LYS A 170 -7.10 15.35 30.20
CA LYS A 170 -6.64 15.19 28.81
C LYS A 170 -6.53 13.73 28.41
N ARG A 171 -6.02 12.87 29.29
CA ARG A 171 -5.95 11.44 29.06
C ARG A 171 -7.35 10.82 28.97
N ASP A 172 -8.21 11.17 29.92
CA ASP A 172 -9.58 10.65 29.94
C ASP A 172 -10.34 11.05 28.66
N ALA A 173 -10.15 12.27 28.18
CA ALA A 173 -10.71 12.74 26.90
C ALA A 173 -10.16 11.96 25.71
N PHE A 174 -8.84 11.69 25.66
CA PHE A 174 -8.23 10.91 24.61
C PHE A 174 -8.75 9.45 24.60
N VAL A 175 -8.80 8.82 25.76
CA VAL A 175 -9.36 7.46 25.90
C VAL A 175 -10.84 7.40 25.52
N ALA A 176 -11.62 8.42 25.90
CA ALA A 176 -13.02 8.52 25.49
C ALA A 176 -13.18 8.64 23.97
N ALA A 177 -12.35 9.47 23.33
CA ALA A 177 -12.37 9.63 21.87
C ALA A 177 -11.94 8.32 21.15
N ILE A 178 -11.00 7.56 21.70
CA ILE A 178 -10.64 6.24 21.17
C ILE A 178 -11.86 5.30 21.24
N ARG A 179 -12.53 5.24 22.40
CA ARG A 179 -13.73 4.39 22.56
C ARG A 179 -14.84 4.76 21.62
N GLU A 180 -15.07 6.03 21.41
CA GLU A 180 -16.14 6.52 20.54
C GLU A 180 -15.86 6.27 19.06
N ARG A 181 -14.64 6.59 18.59
CA ARG A 181 -14.33 6.66 17.16
C ARG A 181 -13.57 5.44 16.65
N LEU A 182 -12.65 4.89 17.42
CA LEU A 182 -11.73 3.84 16.96
C LEU A 182 -12.21 2.44 17.34
N GLN A 183 -12.73 2.25 18.56
CA GLN A 183 -13.18 0.93 19.02
C GLN A 183 -14.23 0.27 18.14
N PRO A 184 -15.21 0.97 17.53
CA PRO A 184 -16.15 0.34 16.60
C PRO A 184 -15.46 -0.30 15.39
N VAL A 185 -14.43 0.33 14.83
CA VAL A 185 -13.65 -0.22 13.71
C VAL A 185 -12.81 -1.42 14.16
N ARG A 186 -12.22 -1.35 15.36
CA ARG A 186 -11.46 -2.45 15.96
C ARG A 186 -12.35 -3.67 16.23
N ALA A 187 -13.58 -3.44 16.71
CA ALA A 187 -14.57 -4.51 16.91
C ALA A 187 -14.93 -5.19 15.58
N GLN A 188 -15.18 -4.41 14.51
CA GLN A 188 -15.46 -4.97 13.18
C GLN A 188 -14.27 -5.80 12.64
N LEU A 189 -13.02 -5.38 12.85
CA LEU A 189 -11.85 -6.18 12.49
C LEU A 189 -11.88 -7.54 13.18
N ARG A 190 -12.19 -7.59 14.49
CA ARG A 190 -12.30 -8.84 15.23
C ARG A 190 -13.45 -9.73 14.78
N GLU A 191 -14.60 -9.15 14.48
CA GLU A 191 -15.79 -9.88 13.99
C GLU A 191 -15.54 -10.60 12.67
N ILE A 192 -14.65 -10.06 11.83
CA ILE A 192 -14.28 -10.71 10.54
C ILE A 192 -12.96 -11.49 10.63
N GLY A 193 -12.52 -11.85 11.84
CA GLY A 193 -11.37 -12.70 12.05
C GLY A 193 -10.00 -12.03 11.81
N LEU A 194 -9.92 -10.70 11.93
CA LEU A 194 -8.67 -9.97 11.77
C LEU A 194 -8.13 -9.48 13.12
N GLU A 195 -6.81 -9.53 13.24
CA GLU A 195 -6.13 -8.90 14.37
C GLU A 195 -6.20 -7.38 14.27
N VAL A 196 -6.36 -6.73 15.40
CA VAL A 196 -6.36 -5.27 15.47
C VAL A 196 -4.93 -4.72 15.56
N PRO A 197 -4.63 -3.61 14.90
CA PRO A 197 -3.34 -2.95 15.06
C PRO A 197 -3.11 -2.54 16.52
N HIS A 198 -1.89 -2.75 17.02
CA HIS A 198 -1.50 -2.29 18.35
C HIS A 198 -1.57 -0.77 18.44
N LEU A 199 -2.07 -0.30 19.56
CA LEU A 199 -1.98 1.10 19.98
C LEU A 199 -0.68 1.31 20.79
N ALA A 200 -0.66 2.20 21.75
CA ALA A 200 0.42 2.26 22.73
C ALA A 200 0.18 1.22 23.84
N PRO A 201 1.21 0.56 24.40
CA PRO A 201 1.03 -0.44 25.46
C PRO A 201 0.24 0.02 26.68
N SER A 202 0.33 1.30 27.02
CA SER A 202 -0.51 1.91 28.07
C SER A 202 -2.01 1.92 27.76
N LEU A 203 -2.38 1.61 26.51
CA LEU A 203 -3.75 1.53 26.01
C LEU A 203 -4.21 0.08 25.75
N ASP A 204 -3.37 -0.94 26.04
CA ASP A 204 -3.69 -2.36 25.82
C ASP A 204 -4.95 -2.81 26.57
N PHE A 205 -5.30 -2.12 27.66
CA PHE A 205 -6.55 -2.39 28.39
C PHE A 205 -7.80 -2.19 27.52
N LEU A 206 -7.72 -1.38 26.46
CA LEU A 206 -8.80 -1.18 25.51
C LEU A 206 -9.03 -2.42 24.63
N ASP A 207 -8.04 -3.28 24.48
CA ASP A 207 -8.19 -4.54 23.72
C ASP A 207 -9.04 -5.56 24.45
N ALA A 208 -9.08 -5.49 25.79
CA ALA A 208 -9.97 -6.30 26.63
C ALA A 208 -11.45 -5.91 26.49
N GLU A 209 -11.73 -4.72 25.98
CA GLU A 209 -13.10 -4.23 25.72
C GLU A 209 -13.64 -4.72 24.37
N LEU A 210 -12.79 -5.32 23.52
CA LEU A 210 -13.18 -5.80 22.20
C LEU A 210 -13.85 -7.17 22.26
N PRO A 211 -14.72 -7.52 21.29
CA PRO A 211 -15.21 -8.88 21.14
C PRO A 211 -14.05 -9.87 20.95
N PRO A 212 -14.25 -11.16 21.26
CA PRO A 212 -13.25 -12.18 20.95
C PRO A 212 -12.98 -12.20 19.45
N LEU A 213 -11.75 -12.58 19.08
CA LEU A 213 -11.39 -12.76 17.68
C LEU A 213 -12.26 -13.89 17.12
N ASN A 214 -13.00 -13.59 16.06
CA ASN A 214 -13.74 -14.64 15.36
C ASN A 214 -12.73 -15.51 14.58
N THR A 215 -12.52 -16.73 15.09
CA THR A 215 -11.66 -17.73 14.46
C THR A 215 -12.44 -18.66 13.53
N ASP A 216 -13.76 -18.58 13.50
CA ASP A 216 -14.66 -19.40 12.69
C ASP A 216 -14.83 -18.80 11.28
N THR A 217 -13.76 -18.28 10.69
CA THR A 217 -13.75 -18.02 9.26
C THR A 217 -13.47 -19.34 8.53
N ASP A 218 -14.40 -20.29 8.66
CA ASP A 218 -14.56 -21.31 7.63
C ASP A 218 -14.92 -20.54 6.36
N LEU A 219 -13.90 -20.30 5.56
CA LEU A 219 -14.07 -20.02 4.14
C LEU A 219 -14.58 -21.32 3.53
N GLU A 220 -15.84 -21.65 3.78
CA GLU A 220 -16.52 -22.64 2.99
C GLU A 220 -16.53 -22.13 1.56
N ASP A 221 -15.78 -22.86 0.75
CA ASP A 221 -15.79 -22.77 -0.71
C ASP A 221 -17.25 -22.89 -1.19
N GLU A 222 -17.84 -21.81 -1.70
CA GLU A 222 -18.95 -21.80 -2.63
C GLU A 222 -18.55 -21.17 -3.97
#